data_841ebc22c558b7c52a0f10de39a88509
#
_entry.id   841ebc22c558b7c52a0f10de39a88509
#
_cell.length_a   1.000
_cell.length_b   1.000
_cell.length_c   1.000
_cell.angle_alpha   90.00
_cell.angle_beta   90.00
_cell.angle_gamma   90.00
#
_symmetry.space_group_name_H-M   'P 1'
#
loop_
_entity.id
_entity.type
_entity.pdbx_description
1 polymer ?
#
loop_
_entity_poly.entity_id
_entity_poly.type
_entity_poly.pdbx_seq_one_letter_code
_entity_poly.pdbx_strand_id
1 'polypeptide(L)'
;MCSHYQAVKDADRLQQYFGVSPLAPGDLAIKTDMWPSYLGSFIRTHPYGDAGDEAVPAIECLPGLFGLVPHWADSTKLTKSTFNARSETAAEKPSFRDAWKKAQHCIIAAEAIYEPDWRSGKAVATRISTIDGSPLGVAGLWSSWKSGKGEVVHSFTMLTINAASHPLMQNFHKPADEKRMVVILPPERYQDWLVAKPADSMGFMLPFAANALQSESVTAKQKVLL
;
A
#
# COMPACT_ATOMS: atom_id res chain seq x y z
N MET A 1 -3.24 -11.53 -5.44
CA MET A 1 -3.22 -10.43 -4.43
C MET A 1 -1.77 -10.01 -4.25
N CYS A 2 -1.51 -8.71 -4.25
CA CYS A 2 -0.16 -8.15 -4.23
C CYS A 2 0.53 -8.43 -2.89
N SER A 3 1.51 -9.31 -2.90
CA SER A 3 2.33 -9.65 -1.73
C SER A 3 3.78 -9.14 -1.87
N HIS A 4 4.12 -8.51 -2.98
CA HIS A 4 5.45 -8.00 -3.25
C HIS A 4 5.38 -6.64 -3.93
N TYR A 5 6.06 -5.65 -3.38
CA TYR A 5 6.22 -4.34 -4.02
C TYR A 5 7.64 -3.81 -3.79
N GLN A 6 8.08 -2.91 -4.66
CA GLN A 6 9.32 -2.17 -4.54
C GLN A 6 9.02 -0.82 -3.85
N ALA A 7 9.58 -0.59 -2.67
CA ALA A 7 9.36 0.64 -1.92
C ALA A 7 10.11 1.83 -2.53
N VAL A 8 9.51 3.03 -2.44
CA VAL A 8 10.22 4.29 -2.68
C VAL A 8 11.13 4.54 -1.47
N LYS A 9 12.45 4.55 -1.70
CA LYS A 9 13.48 4.76 -0.68
C LYS A 9 14.18 6.11 -0.76
N ASP A 10 14.08 6.75 -1.91
CA ASP A 10 14.67 8.04 -2.16
C ASP A 10 13.82 9.14 -1.49
N ALA A 11 14.45 9.92 -0.60
CA ALA A 11 13.79 10.98 0.14
C ALA A 11 13.32 12.12 -0.78
N ASP A 12 14.10 12.45 -1.82
CA ASP A 12 13.75 13.49 -2.77
C ASP A 12 12.53 13.07 -3.60
N ARG A 13 12.43 11.79 -3.97
CA ARG A 13 11.25 11.24 -4.65
C ARG A 13 10.01 11.24 -3.74
N LEU A 14 10.15 10.90 -2.45
CA LEU A 14 9.05 11.00 -1.49
C LEU A 14 8.56 12.44 -1.36
N GLN A 15 9.49 13.39 -1.25
CA GLN A 15 9.14 14.80 -1.18
C GLN A 15 8.50 15.28 -2.49
N GLN A 16 9.07 14.93 -3.63
CA GLN A 16 8.60 15.39 -4.96
C GLN A 16 7.19 14.88 -5.29
N TYR A 17 6.92 13.59 -5.04
CA TYR A 17 5.67 12.96 -5.51
C TYR A 17 4.59 12.87 -4.44
N PHE A 18 4.95 12.92 -3.16
CA PHE A 18 4.01 12.74 -2.06
C PHE A 18 4.01 13.90 -1.05
N GLY A 19 4.93 14.86 -1.19
CA GLY A 19 5.01 16.01 -0.29
C GLY A 19 5.47 15.68 1.13
N VAL A 20 6.15 14.54 1.32
CA VAL A 20 6.60 14.08 2.65
C VAL A 20 8.10 13.85 2.68
N SER A 21 8.70 14.13 3.84
CA SER A 21 10.05 13.68 4.18
C SER A 21 9.97 12.58 5.23
N PRO A 22 10.87 11.59 5.23
CA PRO A 22 10.97 10.63 6.33
C PRO A 22 11.26 11.35 7.65
N LEU A 23 10.69 10.85 8.76
CA LEU A 23 10.84 11.45 10.09
C LEU A 23 12.28 11.45 10.59
N ALA A 24 13.09 10.45 10.21
CA ALA A 24 14.51 10.39 10.55
C ALA A 24 15.33 9.74 9.43
N PRO A 25 16.64 10.07 9.31
CA PRO A 25 17.51 9.48 8.30
C PRO A 25 17.61 7.95 8.35
N GLY A 26 17.24 7.30 9.45
CA GLY A 26 17.21 5.84 9.60
C GLY A 26 15.89 5.18 9.24
N ASP A 27 14.80 5.94 9.13
CA ASP A 27 13.46 5.39 8.87
C ASP A 27 13.30 4.85 7.44
N LEU A 28 14.19 5.24 6.53
CA LEU A 28 14.31 4.66 5.19
C LEU A 28 15.20 3.41 5.12
N ALA A 29 15.68 2.88 6.25
CA ALA A 29 16.39 1.60 6.30
C ALA A 29 15.48 0.39 6.00
N ILE A 30 14.34 0.63 5.37
CA ILE A 30 13.44 -0.38 4.83
C ILE A 30 14.10 -1.09 3.67
N LYS A 31 13.72 -2.33 3.45
CA LYS A 31 14.19 -3.10 2.29
C LYS A 31 13.61 -2.51 1.01
N THR A 32 14.33 -2.64 -0.10
CA THR A 32 13.83 -2.25 -1.42
C THR A 32 12.62 -3.10 -1.80
N ASP A 33 12.75 -4.43 -1.62
CA ASP A 33 11.69 -5.38 -1.89
C ASP A 33 10.91 -5.70 -0.62
N MET A 34 9.64 -5.37 -0.65
CA MET A 34 8.72 -5.45 0.47
C MET A 34 7.83 -6.67 0.37
N TRP A 35 7.84 -7.46 1.45
CA TRP A 35 7.02 -8.65 1.64
C TRP A 35 6.19 -8.55 2.91
N PRO A 36 5.09 -9.31 3.05
CA PRO A 36 4.30 -9.33 4.28
C PRO A 36 5.17 -9.55 5.52
N SER A 37 4.89 -8.82 6.57
CA SER A 37 5.63 -8.77 7.84
C SER A 37 6.95 -7.97 7.82
N TYR A 38 7.38 -7.45 6.67
CA TYR A 38 8.54 -6.55 6.65
C TYR A 38 8.15 -5.16 7.15
N LEU A 39 9.13 -4.47 7.73
CA LEU A 39 9.00 -3.07 8.08
C LEU A 39 9.14 -2.24 6.79
N GLY A 40 8.10 -1.50 6.45
CA GLY A 40 8.03 -0.57 5.34
C GLY A 40 7.64 0.82 5.82
N SER A 41 7.27 1.70 4.89
CA SER A 41 6.76 3.02 5.19
C SER A 41 5.36 3.23 4.62
N PHE A 42 4.60 4.11 5.27
CA PHE A 42 3.30 4.57 4.82
C PHE A 42 3.11 6.04 5.16
N ILE A 43 2.28 6.73 4.38
CA ILE A 43 1.98 8.15 4.51
C ILE A 43 0.56 8.28 5.06
N ARG A 44 0.38 9.14 6.07
CA ARG A 44 -0.93 9.44 6.66
C ARG A 44 -1.05 10.92 7.01
N THR A 45 -2.24 11.37 7.37
CA THR A 45 -2.42 12.67 8.03
C THR A 45 -1.70 12.69 9.38
N HIS A 46 -1.02 13.78 9.67
CA HIS A 46 -0.39 13.96 10.98
C HIS A 46 -1.48 14.16 12.05
N PRO A 47 -1.42 13.51 13.23
CA PRO A 47 -2.48 13.61 14.27
C PRO A 47 -2.75 15.03 14.75
N TYR A 48 -1.79 15.94 14.59
CA TYR A 48 -1.87 17.34 14.98
C TYR A 48 -1.76 18.28 13.78
N GLY A 49 -1.96 17.79 12.54
CA GLY A 49 -1.85 18.60 11.32
C GLY A 49 -2.82 19.77 11.26
N ASP A 50 -3.93 19.71 11.98
CA ASP A 50 -4.95 20.77 12.07
C ASP A 50 -4.75 21.70 13.28
N ALA A 51 -3.65 21.57 14.04
CA ALA A 51 -3.43 22.36 15.26
C ALA A 51 -3.10 23.85 15.02
N GLY A 52 -2.97 24.27 13.74
CA GLY A 52 -2.64 25.65 13.37
C GLY A 52 -1.19 26.04 13.63
N ASP A 53 -0.32 25.10 13.94
CA ASP A 53 1.11 25.28 14.10
C ASP A 53 1.81 24.94 12.77
N GLU A 54 2.41 25.94 12.14
CA GLU A 54 3.13 25.79 10.87
C GLU A 54 4.34 24.83 10.95
N ALA A 55 4.84 24.55 12.16
CA ALA A 55 5.91 23.58 12.37
C ALA A 55 5.41 22.12 12.29
N VAL A 56 4.09 21.88 12.36
CA VAL A 56 3.48 20.55 12.28
C VAL A 56 3.05 20.29 10.83
N PRO A 57 3.63 19.30 10.13
CA PRO A 57 3.23 19.00 8.77
C PRO A 57 1.81 18.41 8.74
N ALA A 58 1.04 18.71 7.69
CA ALA A 58 -0.30 18.15 7.53
C ALA A 58 -0.31 16.62 7.36
N ILE A 59 0.76 16.09 6.77
CA ILE A 59 0.95 14.64 6.51
C ILE A 59 2.35 14.23 6.96
N GLU A 60 2.49 12.95 7.31
CA GLU A 60 3.76 12.37 7.76
C GLU A 60 4.02 11.00 7.12
N CYS A 61 5.29 10.64 6.99
CA CYS A 61 5.72 9.32 6.53
C CYS A 61 6.29 8.53 7.72
N LEU A 62 5.67 7.40 8.06
CA LEU A 62 5.99 6.59 9.23
C LEU A 62 6.43 5.18 8.86
N PRO A 63 7.33 4.57 9.66
CA PRO A 63 7.58 3.14 9.55
C PRO A 63 6.38 2.32 10.06
N GLY A 64 6.11 1.18 9.41
CA GLY A 64 5.07 0.25 9.81
C GLY A 64 5.25 -1.13 9.20
N LEU A 65 4.67 -2.15 9.83
CA LEU A 65 4.68 -3.51 9.31
C LEU A 65 3.73 -3.65 8.11
N PHE A 66 4.20 -4.24 7.03
CA PHE A 66 3.34 -4.62 5.90
C PHE A 66 2.48 -5.82 6.26
N GLY A 67 1.20 -5.58 6.44
CA GLY A 67 0.18 -6.44 7.00
C GLY A 67 -0.40 -5.82 8.27
N LEU A 68 -1.69 -5.47 8.24
CA LEU A 68 -2.35 -4.72 9.30
C LEU A 68 -2.49 -5.56 10.58
N VAL A 69 -2.06 -5.02 11.70
CA VAL A 69 -2.24 -5.61 13.03
C VAL A 69 -3.38 -4.88 13.72
N PRO A 70 -4.55 -5.49 13.86
CA PRO A 70 -5.68 -4.85 14.54
C PRO A 70 -5.40 -4.73 16.05
N HIS A 71 -6.04 -3.75 16.70
CA HIS A 71 -5.79 -3.43 18.12
C HIS A 71 -6.02 -4.60 19.09
N TRP A 72 -6.88 -5.55 18.73
CA TRP A 72 -7.23 -6.74 19.53
C TRP A 72 -6.28 -7.92 19.32
N ALA A 73 -5.31 -7.83 18.40
CA ALA A 73 -4.41 -8.95 18.11
C ALA A 73 -3.45 -9.24 19.28
N ASP A 74 -3.17 -10.53 19.49
CA ASP A 74 -2.22 -10.96 20.52
C ASP A 74 -0.75 -10.84 20.05
N SER A 75 -0.54 -10.74 18.74
CA SER A 75 0.80 -10.65 18.15
C SER A 75 0.75 -10.11 16.71
N THR A 76 1.93 -9.80 16.17
CA THR A 76 2.10 -9.35 14.79
C THR A 76 1.96 -10.45 13.72
N LYS A 77 1.70 -11.71 14.10
CA LYS A 77 1.62 -12.85 13.17
C LYS A 77 0.55 -12.70 12.08
N LEU A 78 -0.50 -11.93 12.36
CA LEU A 78 -1.57 -11.64 11.41
C LEU A 78 -1.08 -10.92 10.14
N THR A 79 0.04 -10.22 10.20
CA THR A 79 0.63 -9.51 9.05
C THR A 79 0.79 -10.39 7.82
N LYS A 80 1.01 -11.70 8.00
CA LYS A 80 1.12 -12.69 6.92
C LYS A 80 -0.18 -12.90 6.12
N SER A 81 -1.32 -12.48 6.63
CA SER A 81 -2.64 -12.65 6.00
C SER A 81 -3.44 -11.36 5.85
N THR A 82 -2.96 -10.25 6.43
CA THR A 82 -3.66 -8.96 6.45
C THR A 82 -2.98 -7.88 5.62
N PHE A 83 -2.06 -8.27 4.74
CA PHE A 83 -1.32 -7.35 3.86
C PHE A 83 -2.17 -6.79 2.71
N ASN A 84 -3.31 -7.44 2.39
CA ASN A 84 -4.31 -6.92 1.47
C ASN A 84 -5.71 -6.96 2.11
N ALA A 85 -6.46 -5.88 1.96
CA ALA A 85 -7.85 -5.77 2.35
C ALA A 85 -8.72 -5.58 1.09
N ARG A 86 -9.73 -6.43 0.92
CA ARG A 86 -10.74 -6.26 -0.13
C ARG A 86 -11.63 -5.08 0.23
N SER A 87 -11.71 -4.07 -0.62
CA SER A 87 -12.50 -2.86 -0.36
C SER A 87 -13.97 -3.19 -0.10
N GLU A 88 -14.50 -4.18 -0.80
CA GLU A 88 -15.90 -4.61 -0.72
C GLU A 88 -16.29 -5.17 0.67
N THR A 89 -15.30 -5.63 1.44
CA THR A 89 -15.56 -6.25 2.75
C THR A 89 -14.72 -5.65 3.89
N ALA A 90 -13.88 -4.65 3.61
CA ALA A 90 -13.00 -4.05 4.62
C ALA A 90 -13.78 -3.46 5.80
N ALA A 91 -14.95 -2.86 5.54
CA ALA A 91 -15.83 -2.30 6.56
C ALA A 91 -16.45 -3.34 7.53
N GLU A 92 -16.40 -4.63 7.16
CA GLU A 92 -17.06 -5.72 7.90
C GLU A 92 -16.05 -6.66 8.57
N LYS A 93 -14.93 -6.94 7.88
CA LYS A 93 -13.94 -7.92 8.35
C LYS A 93 -13.25 -7.47 9.64
N PRO A 94 -13.18 -8.32 10.67
CA PRO A 94 -12.63 -7.97 11.97
C PRO A 94 -11.23 -7.32 11.91
N SER A 95 -10.37 -7.78 11.00
CA SER A 95 -9.01 -7.25 10.87
C SER A 95 -8.95 -5.80 10.35
N PHE A 96 -9.95 -5.34 9.58
CA PHE A 96 -9.89 -4.06 8.86
C PHE A 96 -10.98 -3.07 9.25
N ARG A 97 -12.13 -3.55 9.76
CA ARG A 97 -13.32 -2.72 10.00
C ARG A 97 -13.09 -1.52 10.90
N ASP A 98 -12.21 -1.64 11.89
CA ASP A 98 -11.97 -0.55 12.83
C ASP A 98 -11.11 0.55 12.18
N ALA A 99 -10.09 0.17 11.41
CA ALA A 99 -9.30 1.11 10.62
C ALA A 99 -10.16 1.81 9.56
N TRP A 100 -11.04 1.06 8.88
CA TRP A 100 -12.00 1.61 7.92
C TRP A 100 -12.96 2.60 8.57
N LYS A 101 -13.62 2.22 9.65
CA LYS A 101 -14.58 3.06 10.37
C LYS A 101 -13.99 4.33 10.98
N LYS A 102 -12.70 4.29 11.32
CA LYS A 102 -11.95 5.43 11.88
C LYS A 102 -11.28 6.28 10.79
N ALA A 103 -11.52 6.00 9.51
CA ALA A 103 -10.83 6.65 8.39
C ALA A 103 -9.29 6.65 8.57
N GLN A 104 -8.73 5.55 9.06
CA GLN A 104 -7.29 5.38 9.17
C GLN A 104 -6.71 5.10 7.77
N HIS A 105 -6.87 6.07 6.88
CA HIS A 105 -6.39 6.01 5.51
C HIS A 105 -4.90 6.27 5.46
N CYS A 106 -4.23 5.58 4.53
CA CYS A 106 -2.82 5.83 4.23
C CYS A 106 -2.51 5.64 2.75
N ILE A 107 -1.35 6.10 2.35
CA ILE A 107 -0.78 5.87 1.03
C ILE A 107 0.52 5.08 1.20
N ILE A 108 0.70 4.03 0.42
CA ILE A 108 1.94 3.27 0.33
C ILE A 108 2.65 3.70 -0.95
N ALA A 109 3.80 4.34 -0.80
CA ALA A 109 4.63 4.78 -1.91
C ALA A 109 5.43 3.61 -2.47
N ALA A 110 5.19 3.25 -3.75
CA ALA A 110 5.82 2.12 -4.40
C ALA A 110 6.40 2.50 -5.77
N GLU A 111 7.63 2.08 -6.06
CA GLU A 111 8.22 2.19 -7.41
C GLU A 111 7.57 1.20 -8.39
N ALA A 112 7.10 0.09 -7.87
CA ALA A 112 6.41 -0.94 -8.62
C ALA A 112 5.70 -1.93 -7.69
N ILE A 113 4.74 -2.65 -8.25
CA ILE A 113 4.17 -3.85 -7.65
C ILE A 113 4.55 -5.07 -8.50
N TYR A 114 4.52 -6.25 -7.89
CA TYR A 114 4.84 -7.50 -8.60
C TYR A 114 3.67 -8.46 -8.53
N GLU A 115 3.27 -8.96 -9.69
CA GLU A 115 2.20 -9.95 -9.81
C GLU A 115 2.63 -11.09 -10.74
N PRO A 116 2.16 -12.33 -10.52
CA PRO A 116 2.46 -13.46 -11.38
C PRO A 116 1.61 -13.41 -12.65
N ASP A 117 2.26 -13.30 -13.83
CA ASP A 117 1.62 -13.48 -15.12
C ASP A 117 1.46 -14.98 -15.43
N TRP A 118 0.26 -15.40 -15.76
CA TRP A 118 -0.09 -16.80 -16.05
C TRP A 118 -0.42 -17.07 -17.52
N ARG A 119 -0.27 -16.09 -18.41
CA ARG A 119 -0.57 -16.25 -19.84
C ARG A 119 0.24 -17.37 -20.52
N SER A 120 1.44 -17.67 -20.02
CA SER A 120 2.28 -18.77 -20.51
C SER A 120 1.94 -20.15 -19.92
N GLY A 121 0.88 -20.27 -19.10
CA GLY A 121 0.50 -21.49 -18.38
C GLY A 121 1.29 -21.75 -17.08
N LYS A 122 2.25 -20.89 -16.75
CA LYS A 122 3.02 -20.92 -15.49
C LYS A 122 3.23 -19.51 -14.97
N ALA A 123 3.47 -19.39 -13.64
CA ALA A 123 3.73 -18.10 -13.01
C ALA A 123 5.04 -17.49 -13.52
N VAL A 124 4.96 -16.30 -14.09
CA VAL A 124 6.12 -15.48 -14.46
C VAL A 124 6.04 -14.20 -13.62
N ALA A 125 7.03 -13.99 -12.75
CA ALA A 125 7.08 -12.77 -11.95
C ALA A 125 7.15 -11.55 -12.88
N THR A 126 6.23 -10.61 -12.71
CA THR A 126 6.10 -9.44 -13.59
C THR A 126 6.05 -8.18 -12.75
N ARG A 127 6.91 -7.23 -13.08
CA ARG A 127 6.97 -5.90 -12.52
C ARG A 127 5.93 -5.02 -13.20
N ILE A 128 5.15 -4.30 -12.44
CA ILE A 128 4.12 -3.37 -12.93
C ILE A 128 4.44 -2.00 -12.33
N SER A 129 4.59 -0.99 -13.19
CA SER A 129 4.91 0.39 -12.81
C SER A 129 4.20 1.37 -13.74
N THR A 130 4.29 2.65 -13.46
CA THR A 130 3.82 3.70 -14.37
C THR A 130 4.71 3.77 -15.62
N ILE A 131 4.15 4.23 -16.73
CA ILE A 131 4.89 4.41 -17.99
C ILE A 131 5.85 5.60 -17.90
N ASP A 132 5.47 6.65 -17.18
CA ASP A 132 6.25 7.88 -17.03
C ASP A 132 7.35 7.79 -15.96
N GLY A 133 7.47 6.65 -15.26
CA GLY A 133 8.45 6.42 -14.20
C GLY A 133 8.12 7.10 -12.86
N SER A 134 6.95 7.71 -12.71
CA SER A 134 6.47 8.20 -11.43
C SER A 134 6.16 7.05 -10.48
N PRO A 135 6.32 7.19 -9.16
CA PRO A 135 5.94 6.14 -8.22
C PRO A 135 4.42 6.02 -8.10
N LEU A 136 3.97 4.83 -7.73
CA LEU A 136 2.58 4.50 -7.46
C LEU A 136 2.21 4.94 -6.03
N GLY A 137 1.10 5.65 -5.87
CA GLY A 137 0.47 5.88 -4.57
C GLY A 137 -0.63 4.85 -4.34
N VAL A 138 -0.35 3.80 -3.58
CA VAL A 138 -1.32 2.74 -3.32
C VAL A 138 -2.16 3.09 -2.11
N ALA A 139 -3.50 3.10 -2.27
CA ALA A 139 -4.43 3.33 -1.17
C ALA A 139 -4.36 2.19 -0.15
N GLY A 140 -4.32 2.54 1.12
CA GLY A 140 -4.26 1.59 2.21
C GLY A 140 -4.99 2.05 3.45
N LEU A 141 -5.03 1.15 4.42
CA LEU A 141 -5.43 1.43 5.80
C LEU A 141 -4.25 1.20 6.72
N TRP A 142 -4.17 1.96 7.80
CA TRP A 142 -3.16 1.77 8.83
C TRP A 142 -3.80 1.49 10.19
N SER A 143 -3.01 0.95 11.10
CA SER A 143 -3.42 0.72 12.49
C SER A 143 -2.23 0.88 13.42
N SER A 144 -2.53 1.23 14.66
CA SER A 144 -1.59 1.25 15.78
C SER A 144 -1.98 0.12 16.74
N TRP A 145 -1.05 -0.76 17.02
CA TRP A 145 -1.21 -1.86 17.97
C TRP A 145 -0.22 -1.70 19.12
N LYS A 146 -0.69 -1.94 20.35
CA LYS A 146 0.15 -1.88 21.55
C LYS A 146 0.47 -3.31 22.00
N SER A 147 1.77 -3.65 22.03
CA SER A 147 2.23 -4.96 22.50
C SER A 147 1.95 -5.14 24.00
N GLY A 148 1.95 -6.39 24.47
CA GLY A 148 1.87 -6.68 25.91
C GLY A 148 3.01 -6.09 26.76
N LYS A 149 4.10 -5.63 26.10
CA LYS A 149 5.22 -4.92 26.73
C LYS A 149 5.08 -3.40 26.68
N GLY A 150 3.99 -2.89 26.11
CA GLY A 150 3.72 -1.45 26.00
C GLY A 150 4.30 -0.78 24.74
N GLU A 151 4.99 -1.51 23.86
CA GLU A 151 5.53 -0.98 22.62
C GLU A 151 4.40 -0.68 21.63
N VAL A 152 4.46 0.48 20.98
CA VAL A 152 3.52 0.85 19.91
C VAL A 152 4.10 0.45 18.56
N VAL A 153 3.36 -0.39 17.82
CA VAL A 153 3.74 -0.84 16.49
C VAL A 153 2.70 -0.35 15.50
N HIS A 154 3.13 0.40 14.50
CA HIS A 154 2.31 0.77 13.35
C HIS A 154 2.33 -0.34 12.29
N SER A 155 1.24 -0.46 11.58
CA SER A 155 1.09 -1.42 10.49
C SER A 155 0.12 -0.91 9.44
N PHE A 156 0.22 -1.43 8.21
CA PHE A 156 -0.61 -1.00 7.09
C PHE A 156 -0.99 -2.17 6.18
N THR A 157 -2.05 -1.99 5.42
CA THR A 157 -2.53 -2.94 4.40
C THR A 157 -2.86 -2.19 3.12
N MET A 158 -2.68 -2.84 1.97
CA MET A 158 -3.11 -2.32 0.68
C MET A 158 -4.58 -2.65 0.44
N LEU A 159 -5.37 -1.68 -0.01
CA LEU A 159 -6.74 -1.91 -0.47
C LEU A 159 -6.73 -2.50 -1.89
N THR A 160 -7.63 -3.44 -2.13
CA THR A 160 -7.75 -4.10 -3.43
C THR A 160 -9.18 -4.09 -3.93
N ILE A 161 -9.33 -4.09 -5.26
CA ILE A 161 -10.59 -4.17 -6.00
C ILE A 161 -10.57 -5.32 -7.00
N ASN A 162 -11.74 -5.69 -7.52
CA ASN A 162 -11.83 -6.64 -8.63
C ASN A 162 -11.19 -6.07 -9.90
N ALA A 163 -10.44 -6.89 -10.63
CA ALA A 163 -9.71 -6.51 -11.84
C ALA A 163 -10.08 -7.34 -13.06
N ALA A 164 -11.20 -8.08 -13.03
CA ALA A 164 -11.59 -8.96 -14.14
C ALA A 164 -11.82 -8.23 -15.47
N SER A 165 -12.25 -6.97 -15.42
CA SER A 165 -12.47 -6.12 -16.59
C SER A 165 -11.31 -5.17 -16.90
N HIS A 166 -10.24 -5.16 -16.08
CA HIS A 166 -9.12 -4.24 -16.29
C HIS A 166 -8.20 -4.75 -17.40
N PRO A 167 -7.93 -3.98 -18.48
CA PRO A 167 -7.22 -4.46 -19.67
C PRO A 167 -5.85 -5.08 -19.40
N LEU A 168 -5.10 -4.55 -18.43
CA LEU A 168 -3.79 -5.08 -18.03
C LEU A 168 -3.91 -6.10 -16.90
N MET A 169 -4.56 -5.73 -15.77
CA MET A 169 -4.50 -6.48 -14.51
C MET A 169 -5.26 -7.80 -14.54
N GLN A 170 -6.22 -7.99 -15.48
CA GLN A 170 -6.89 -9.28 -15.67
C GLN A 170 -5.94 -10.44 -16.06
N ASN A 171 -4.74 -10.14 -16.56
CA ASN A 171 -3.76 -11.13 -17.00
C ASN A 171 -2.97 -11.77 -15.86
N PHE A 172 -3.05 -11.19 -14.68
CA PHE A 172 -2.30 -11.66 -13.52
C PHE A 172 -3.14 -12.58 -12.64
N HIS A 173 -2.49 -13.29 -11.70
CA HIS A 173 -3.04 -14.40 -10.91
C HIS A 173 -3.40 -15.64 -11.75
N LYS A 174 -3.62 -16.77 -11.07
CA LYS A 174 -4.01 -18.01 -11.74
C LYS A 174 -5.32 -17.83 -12.51
N PRO A 175 -5.52 -18.52 -13.64
CA PRO A 175 -6.76 -18.42 -14.43
C PRO A 175 -8.04 -18.68 -13.63
N ALA A 176 -8.00 -19.61 -12.67
CA ALA A 176 -9.15 -19.95 -11.82
C ALA A 176 -9.36 -19.00 -10.63
N ASP A 177 -8.36 -18.15 -10.32
CA ASP A 177 -8.46 -17.22 -9.18
C ASP A 177 -9.20 -15.95 -9.60
N GLU A 178 -9.90 -15.35 -8.64
CA GLU A 178 -10.46 -14.00 -8.81
C GLU A 178 -9.36 -13.00 -9.16
N LYS A 179 -9.58 -12.21 -10.19
CA LYS A 179 -8.64 -11.16 -10.63
C LYS A 179 -8.77 -9.96 -9.71
N ARG A 180 -7.68 -9.58 -9.09
CA ARG A 180 -7.62 -8.46 -8.14
C ARG A 180 -6.47 -7.52 -8.50
N MET A 181 -6.63 -6.24 -8.18
CA MET A 181 -5.57 -5.24 -8.23
C MET A 181 -5.58 -4.38 -6.98
N VAL A 182 -4.43 -3.84 -6.62
CA VAL A 182 -4.37 -2.79 -5.60
C VAL A 182 -5.02 -1.51 -6.13
N VAL A 183 -5.58 -0.72 -5.23
CA VAL A 183 -6.12 0.59 -5.59
C VAL A 183 -4.97 1.57 -5.71
N ILE A 184 -4.66 2.00 -6.93
CA ILE A 184 -3.68 3.04 -7.20
C ILE A 184 -4.44 4.35 -7.31
N LEU A 185 -4.04 5.32 -6.50
CA LEU A 185 -4.64 6.66 -6.52
C LEU A 185 -3.92 7.53 -7.56
N PRO A 186 -4.64 8.33 -8.34
CA PRO A 186 -4.01 9.39 -9.11
C PRO A 186 -3.51 10.49 -8.13
N PRO A 187 -2.37 11.17 -8.43
CA PRO A 187 -1.73 12.10 -7.50
C PRO A 187 -2.65 13.22 -6.98
N GLU A 188 -3.54 13.73 -7.82
CA GLU A 188 -4.52 14.75 -7.46
C GLU A 188 -5.56 14.29 -6.43
N ARG A 189 -5.66 12.99 -6.16
CA ARG A 189 -6.59 12.40 -5.18
C ARG A 189 -5.91 12.02 -3.85
N TYR A 190 -4.59 12.22 -3.70
CA TYR A 190 -3.87 11.81 -2.50
C TYR A 190 -4.40 12.50 -1.25
N GLN A 191 -4.49 13.83 -1.28
CA GLN A 191 -4.99 14.59 -0.15
C GLN A 191 -6.45 14.26 0.17
N ASP A 192 -7.30 14.18 -0.85
CA ASP A 192 -8.71 13.81 -0.68
C ASP A 192 -8.87 12.46 -0.01
N TRP A 193 -8.05 11.46 -0.41
CA TRP A 193 -8.06 10.13 0.20
C TRP A 193 -7.67 10.18 1.68
N LEU A 194 -6.59 10.87 2.01
CA LEU A 194 -6.07 10.94 3.37
C LEU A 194 -7.06 11.59 4.35
N VAL A 195 -7.88 12.54 3.91
CA VAL A 195 -8.86 13.24 4.74
C VAL A 195 -10.30 12.78 4.54
N ALA A 196 -10.54 11.79 3.67
CA ALA A 196 -11.88 11.28 3.37
C ALA A 196 -12.59 10.76 4.62
N LYS A 197 -13.90 10.99 4.69
CA LYS A 197 -14.74 10.35 5.72
C LYS A 197 -14.97 8.86 5.37
N PRO A 198 -15.24 8.00 6.36
CA PRO A 198 -15.50 6.58 6.10
C PRO A 198 -16.60 6.33 5.06
N ALA A 199 -17.63 7.16 5.02
CA ALA A 199 -18.75 7.05 4.06
C ALA A 199 -18.30 7.31 2.61
N ASP A 200 -17.26 8.11 2.42
CA ASP A 200 -16.76 8.52 1.09
C ASP A 200 -15.65 7.59 0.57
N SER A 201 -15.11 6.71 1.44
CA SER A 201 -13.95 5.86 1.13
C SER A 201 -14.16 4.97 -0.11
N MET A 202 -15.38 4.47 -0.33
CA MET A 202 -15.68 3.64 -1.51
C MET A 202 -15.59 4.41 -2.82
N GLY A 203 -15.74 5.73 -2.82
CA GLY A 203 -15.59 6.59 -4.00
C GLY A 203 -14.16 6.64 -4.56
N PHE A 204 -13.17 6.15 -3.80
CA PHE A 204 -11.77 6.03 -4.23
C PHE A 204 -11.43 4.64 -4.78
N MET A 205 -12.31 3.65 -4.61
CA MET A 205 -12.06 2.26 -4.98
C MET A 205 -12.27 2.05 -6.50
N LEU A 206 -11.46 2.73 -7.29
CA LEU A 206 -11.56 2.75 -8.75
C LEU A 206 -10.32 2.12 -9.40
N PRO A 207 -10.47 1.47 -10.57
CA PRO A 207 -9.33 0.96 -11.32
C PRO A 207 -8.47 2.11 -11.86
N PHE A 208 -7.16 1.97 -11.76
CA PHE A 208 -6.22 2.92 -12.35
C PHE A 208 -6.17 2.73 -13.88
N ALA A 209 -5.88 3.78 -14.63
CA ALA A 209 -5.88 3.74 -16.09
C ALA A 209 -4.84 2.73 -16.64
N ALA A 210 -5.30 1.76 -17.45
CA ALA A 210 -4.43 0.72 -17.99
C ALA A 210 -3.33 1.26 -18.90
N ASN A 211 -3.62 2.33 -19.64
CA ASN A 211 -2.67 3.00 -20.55
C ASN A 211 -1.62 3.87 -19.80
N ALA A 212 -1.73 4.03 -18.49
CA ALA A 212 -0.72 4.67 -17.66
C ALA A 212 0.21 3.65 -16.98
N LEU A 213 -0.08 2.35 -17.12
CA LEU A 213 0.71 1.26 -16.55
C LEU A 213 1.46 0.48 -17.62
N GLN A 214 2.64 0.01 -17.25
CA GLN A 214 3.44 -0.93 -18.04
C GLN A 214 3.75 -2.18 -17.22
N SER A 215 4.03 -3.29 -17.89
CA SER A 215 4.41 -4.54 -17.26
C SER A 215 5.64 -5.15 -17.92
N GLU A 216 6.58 -5.61 -17.11
CA GLU A 216 7.84 -6.18 -17.55
C GLU A 216 8.12 -7.48 -16.80
N SER A 217 8.44 -8.56 -17.53
CA SER A 217 8.82 -9.83 -16.90
C SER A 217 10.16 -9.71 -16.20
N VAL A 218 10.22 -10.17 -14.93
CA VAL A 218 11.46 -10.18 -14.14
C VAL A 218 12.38 -11.28 -14.67
N THR A 219 13.52 -10.90 -15.24
CA THR A 219 14.52 -11.84 -15.76
C THR A 219 15.29 -12.54 -14.64
N ALA A 220 15.96 -13.68 -14.94
CA ALA A 220 16.77 -14.42 -13.97
C ALA A 220 17.91 -13.58 -13.36
N LYS A 221 18.45 -12.60 -14.10
CA LYS A 221 19.48 -11.66 -13.58
C LYS A 221 18.91 -10.70 -12.51
N GLN A 222 17.66 -10.30 -12.64
CA GLN A 222 16.98 -9.45 -11.65
C GLN A 222 16.56 -10.23 -10.39
N LYS A 223 16.37 -11.57 -10.49
CA LYS A 223 16.07 -12.42 -9.33
C LYS A 223 17.24 -12.59 -8.35
N VAL A 224 18.46 -12.32 -8.75
CA VAL A 224 19.67 -12.43 -7.88
C VAL A 224 19.86 -11.18 -7.02
N LEU A 225 19.17 -10.08 -7.37
CA LEU A 225 19.21 -8.80 -6.64
C LEU A 225 17.94 -8.58 -5.76
N LEU A 226 17.00 -9.51 -5.80
CA LEU A 226 15.77 -9.58 -5.00
C LEU A 226 15.93 -10.64 -3.88
#